data_6c27a5b236a633f49de3d2c8319c6eb8
#
_entry.id   6c27a5b236a633f49de3d2c8319c6eb8
#
_cell.length_a   1.000
_cell.length_b   1.000
_cell.length_c   1.000
_cell.angle_alpha   90.00
_cell.angle_beta   90.00
_cell.angle_gamma   90.00
#
_symmetry.space_group_name_H-M   'P 1'
#
loop_
_entity.id
_entity.type
_entity.pdbx_description
1 polymer ?
#
loop_
_entity_poly.entity_id
_entity_poly.type
_entity_poly.pdbx_seq_one_letter_code
_entity_poly.pdbx_strand_id
1 'polypeptide(L)'
;QLMQGRGRVESRQQEVSEISRGLKALARELSVPVLALSQLSRAVEQRQNKKPTLSDLRESGSLEQDADLVCFLYREDYYEPETEKKKITEFIIAKHRNGPLGSVEFLFQKEYSKFVGLERFRKPEN
;
A
#
# COMPACT_ATOMS: atom_id res chain seq x y z
N GLN A 1 23.44 -21.54 3.45
CA GLN A 1 22.68 -21.90 4.63
C GLN A 1 21.22 -21.49 4.54
N LEU A 2 20.36 -22.42 4.65
CA LEU A 2 18.94 -22.14 4.60
C LEU A 2 18.37 -22.09 6.01
N MET A 3 18.12 -20.90 6.49
CA MET A 3 17.32 -20.74 7.68
C MET A 3 15.87 -20.92 7.31
N GLN A 4 15.28 -21.93 7.86
CA GLN A 4 13.91 -22.30 7.55
C GLN A 4 12.96 -21.82 8.65
N GLY A 5 11.72 -21.57 8.27
CA GLY A 5 10.66 -21.31 9.21
C GLY A 5 10.80 -20.02 10.01
N ARG A 6 10.55 -20.12 11.30
CA ARG A 6 10.44 -18.96 12.19
C ARG A 6 11.66 -18.07 12.26
N GLY A 7 12.85 -18.69 12.36
CA GLY A 7 14.07 -17.91 12.50
C GLY A 7 14.30 -16.96 11.36
N ARG A 8 14.02 -17.42 10.14
CA ARG A 8 14.15 -16.59 8.95
C ARG A 8 13.11 -15.46 8.92
N VAL A 9 11.88 -15.76 9.28
CA VAL A 9 10.80 -14.77 9.33
C VAL A 9 11.09 -13.71 10.38
N GLU A 10 11.47 -14.11 11.57
CA GLU A 10 11.80 -13.20 12.66
C GLU A 10 12.96 -12.28 12.29
N SER A 11 14.01 -12.83 11.68
CA SER A 11 15.17 -12.07 11.23
C SER A 11 14.76 -11.03 10.20
N ARG A 12 13.89 -11.39 9.28
CA ARG A 12 13.40 -10.47 8.26
C ARG A 12 12.54 -9.36 8.85
N GLN A 13 11.69 -9.69 9.81
CA GLN A 13 10.89 -8.69 10.51
C GLN A 13 11.75 -7.70 11.27
N GLN A 14 12.81 -8.18 11.92
CA GLN A 14 13.75 -7.32 12.63
C GLN A 14 14.47 -6.40 11.66
N GLU A 15 14.92 -6.92 10.54
CA GLU A 15 15.59 -6.15 9.50
C GLU A 15 14.69 -5.04 8.97
N VAL A 16 13.45 -5.37 8.63
CA VAL A 16 12.48 -4.39 8.15
C VAL A 16 12.18 -3.34 9.21
N SER A 17 12.08 -3.77 10.48
CA SER A 17 11.83 -2.84 11.58
C SER A 17 12.99 -1.85 11.77
N GLU A 18 14.23 -2.32 11.63
CA GLU A 18 15.40 -1.44 11.72
C GLU A 18 15.41 -0.42 10.59
N ILE A 19 15.12 -0.86 9.37
CA ILE A 19 15.03 0.01 8.20
C ILE A 19 13.94 1.05 8.41
N SER A 20 12.78 0.63 8.88
CA SER A 20 11.63 1.51 9.12
C SER A 20 11.98 2.61 10.11
N ARG A 21 12.58 2.24 11.25
CA ARG A 21 13.00 3.23 12.25
C ARG A 21 14.07 4.16 11.71
N GLY A 22 15.01 3.62 10.93
CA GLY A 22 16.07 4.42 10.31
C GLY A 22 15.52 5.45 9.33
N LEU A 23 14.55 5.07 8.51
CA LEU A 23 13.91 6.00 7.58
C LEU A 23 13.15 7.08 8.33
N LYS A 24 12.48 6.74 9.41
CA LYS A 24 11.77 7.72 10.23
C LYS A 24 12.73 8.74 10.86
N ALA A 25 13.83 8.24 11.40
CA ALA A 25 14.86 9.10 11.97
C ALA A 25 15.46 10.03 10.91
N LEU A 26 15.74 9.50 9.72
CA LEU A 26 16.27 10.28 8.61
C LEU A 26 15.31 11.38 8.18
N ALA A 27 14.03 11.05 8.07
CA ALA A 27 13.02 12.04 7.71
C ALA A 27 13.00 13.21 8.70
N ARG A 28 13.09 12.90 9.99
CA ARG A 28 13.12 13.93 11.04
C ARG A 28 14.40 14.74 11.00
N GLU A 29 15.53 14.07 10.86
CA GLU A 29 16.83 14.72 10.87
C GLU A 29 16.99 15.69 9.71
N LEU A 30 16.56 15.29 8.53
CA LEU A 30 16.67 16.11 7.32
C LEU A 30 15.47 16.98 7.05
N SER A 31 14.41 16.85 7.85
CA SER A 31 13.13 17.55 7.66
C SER A 31 12.58 17.36 6.25
N VAL A 32 12.59 16.12 5.77
CA VAL A 32 12.08 15.76 4.45
C VAL A 32 11.04 14.65 4.56
N PRO A 33 10.09 14.59 3.64
CA PRO A 33 9.22 13.43 3.54
C PRO A 33 9.98 12.25 2.97
N VAL A 34 9.67 11.05 3.45
CA VAL A 34 10.22 9.81 2.93
C VAL A 34 9.06 8.93 2.49
N LEU A 35 9.06 8.54 1.23
CA LEU A 35 8.08 7.63 0.66
C LEU A 35 8.75 6.27 0.45
N ALA A 36 8.26 5.26 1.16
CA ALA A 36 8.78 3.90 1.04
C ALA A 36 7.76 3.01 0.35
N LEU A 37 8.20 2.25 -0.62
CA LEU A 37 7.36 1.28 -1.32
C LEU A 37 7.61 -0.10 -0.74
N SER A 38 6.53 -0.82 -0.50
CA SER A 38 6.60 -2.17 0.06
C SER A 38 5.60 -3.07 -0.65
N GLN A 39 6.01 -4.30 -0.88
CA GLN A 39 5.10 -5.31 -1.39
C GLN A 39 4.35 -5.95 -0.23
N LEU A 40 3.10 -6.33 -0.48
CA LEU A 40 2.33 -7.06 0.49
C LEU A 40 2.61 -8.56 0.38
N SER A 41 2.32 -9.27 1.47
CA SER A 41 2.38 -10.72 1.47
C SER A 41 1.39 -11.30 0.45
N ARG A 42 1.79 -12.38 -0.20
CA ARG A 42 0.90 -13.09 -1.14
C ARG A 42 -0.30 -13.72 -0.46
N ALA A 43 -0.31 -13.77 0.86
CA ALA A 43 -1.46 -14.26 1.61
C ALA A 43 -2.73 -13.47 1.31
N VAL A 44 -2.59 -12.20 0.94
CA VAL A 44 -3.72 -11.36 0.52
C VAL A 44 -4.45 -12.00 -0.67
N GLU A 45 -3.71 -12.59 -1.59
CA GLU A 45 -4.27 -13.16 -2.82
C GLU A 45 -5.03 -14.46 -2.58
N GLN A 46 -4.87 -15.05 -1.41
CA GLN A 46 -5.56 -16.29 -1.05
C GLN A 46 -6.87 -16.04 -0.31
N ARG A 47 -7.15 -14.79 0.02
CA ARG A 47 -8.42 -14.44 0.66
C ARG A 47 -9.52 -14.26 -0.38
N GLN A 48 -10.74 -14.40 0.06
CA GLN A 48 -11.89 -14.10 -0.77
C GLN A 48 -11.95 -12.60 -1.07
N ASN A 49 -11.83 -11.78 -0.05
CA ASN A 49 -11.69 -10.32 -0.21
C ASN A 49 -10.21 -9.96 -0.27
N LYS A 50 -9.74 -9.57 -1.44
CA LYS A 50 -8.32 -9.30 -1.69
C LYS A 50 -7.94 -7.83 -1.49
N LYS A 51 -8.87 -7.01 -1.01
CA LYS A 51 -8.59 -5.62 -0.72
C LYS A 51 -7.62 -5.51 0.46
N PRO A 52 -6.47 -4.81 0.31
CA PRO A 52 -5.48 -4.74 1.38
C PRO A 52 -5.99 -4.02 2.61
N THR A 53 -5.50 -4.44 3.77
CA THR A 53 -5.77 -3.82 5.06
C THR A 53 -4.47 -3.67 5.84
N LEU A 54 -4.50 -2.90 6.93
CA LEU A 54 -3.33 -2.74 7.78
C LEU A 54 -2.80 -4.06 8.33
N SER A 55 -3.67 -5.03 8.58
CA SER A 55 -3.23 -6.32 9.08
C SER A 55 -2.31 -7.05 8.09
N ASP A 56 -2.36 -6.70 6.82
CA ASP A 56 -1.49 -7.29 5.81
C ASP A 56 -0.04 -6.81 5.94
N LEU A 57 0.23 -5.81 6.78
CA LEU A 57 1.56 -5.32 7.08
C LEU A 57 2.16 -5.94 8.34
N ARG A 58 1.46 -6.82 9.03
CA ARG A 58 1.95 -7.37 10.32
C ARG A 58 3.30 -8.05 10.19
N GLU A 59 3.53 -8.73 9.08
CA GLU A 59 4.80 -9.41 8.85
C GLU A 59 5.93 -8.47 8.46
N SER A 60 5.61 -7.21 8.26
CA SER A 60 6.59 -6.18 7.90
C SER A 60 7.08 -5.40 9.11
N GLY A 61 7.01 -6.01 10.30
CA GLY A 61 7.53 -5.41 11.52
C GLY A 61 6.78 -4.17 11.94
N SER A 62 7.50 -3.10 12.20
CA SER A 62 6.93 -1.87 12.76
C SER A 62 6.53 -0.84 11.70
N LEU A 63 6.44 -1.22 10.42
CA LEU A 63 6.07 -0.27 9.36
C LEU A 63 4.78 0.47 9.66
N GLU A 64 3.76 -0.27 10.09
CA GLU A 64 2.47 0.33 10.43
C GLU A 64 2.59 1.35 11.55
N GLN A 65 3.44 1.07 12.55
CA GLN A 65 3.59 1.95 13.70
C GLN A 65 4.43 3.18 13.38
N ASP A 66 5.48 3.02 12.59
CA ASP A 66 6.41 4.12 12.29
C ASP A 66 5.86 5.07 11.24
N ALA A 67 5.07 4.59 10.29
CA ALA A 67 4.56 5.43 9.22
C ALA A 67 3.50 6.40 9.72
N ASP A 68 3.56 7.63 9.23
CA ASP A 68 2.51 8.62 9.47
C ASP A 68 1.31 8.40 8.56
N LEU A 69 1.56 7.83 7.39
CA LEU A 69 0.57 7.59 6.36
C LEU A 69 0.84 6.21 5.77
N VAL A 70 -0.20 5.38 5.70
CA VAL A 70 -0.13 4.09 5.03
C VAL A 70 -1.21 4.05 3.97
N CYS A 71 -0.79 3.78 2.74
CA CYS A 71 -1.69 3.72 1.61
C CYS A 71 -1.52 2.41 0.86
N PHE A 72 -2.59 1.92 0.29
CA PHE A 72 -2.58 0.72 -0.55
C PHE A 72 -3.13 1.05 -1.93
N LEU A 73 -2.61 0.34 -2.92
CA LEU A 73 -3.16 0.35 -4.27
C LEU A 73 -3.89 -0.96 -4.52
N TYR A 74 -5.09 -0.88 -5.02
CA TYR A 74 -5.91 -2.05 -5.29
C TYR A 74 -6.61 -1.91 -6.64
N ARG A 75 -6.54 -2.97 -7.43
CA ARG A 75 -7.25 -3.06 -8.71
C ARG A 75 -8.14 -4.28 -8.68
N GLU A 76 -9.44 -4.05 -8.72
CA GLU A 76 -10.42 -5.14 -8.72
C GLU A 76 -10.34 -5.96 -10.00
N ASP A 77 -10.13 -5.31 -11.15
CA ASP A 77 -10.06 -6.00 -12.43
C ASP A 77 -8.85 -6.94 -12.58
N TYR A 78 -7.85 -6.77 -11.73
CA TYR A 78 -6.70 -7.69 -11.69
C TYR A 78 -7.12 -9.07 -11.19
N TYR A 79 -8.07 -9.12 -10.24
CA TYR A 79 -8.55 -10.35 -9.64
C TYR A 79 -9.86 -10.82 -10.23
N GLU A 80 -10.71 -9.91 -10.68
CA GLU A 80 -12.03 -10.19 -11.21
C GLU A 80 -12.17 -9.54 -12.59
N PRO A 81 -11.81 -10.25 -13.66
CA PRO A 81 -11.87 -9.68 -15.02
C PRO A 81 -13.27 -9.24 -15.46
N GLU A 82 -14.30 -9.80 -14.84
CA GLU A 82 -15.69 -9.47 -15.21
C GLU A 82 -16.27 -8.30 -14.42
N THR A 83 -15.46 -7.67 -13.57
CA THR A 83 -15.91 -6.53 -12.78
C THR A 83 -16.31 -5.35 -13.67
N GLU A 84 -17.24 -4.52 -13.18
CA GLU A 84 -17.60 -3.27 -13.81
C GLU A 84 -16.52 -2.20 -13.61
N LYS A 85 -15.61 -2.39 -12.65
CA LYS A 85 -14.55 -1.43 -12.31
C LYS A 85 -13.27 -1.69 -13.08
N LYS A 86 -13.37 -1.85 -14.38
CA LYS A 86 -12.20 -2.08 -15.23
C LYS A 86 -11.34 -0.82 -15.29
N LYS A 87 -10.03 -1.02 -15.24
CA LYS A 87 -9.02 0.04 -15.29
C LYS A 87 -9.08 1.01 -14.11
N ILE A 88 -9.84 0.70 -13.08
CA ILE A 88 -9.93 1.53 -11.89
C ILE A 88 -8.92 1.03 -10.87
N THR A 89 -8.08 1.93 -10.38
CA THR A 89 -7.20 1.67 -9.23
C THR A 89 -7.74 2.45 -8.05
N GLU A 90 -7.95 1.74 -6.96
CA GLU A 90 -8.36 2.36 -5.71
C GLU A 90 -7.10 2.66 -4.89
N PHE A 91 -6.95 3.92 -4.49
CA PHE A 91 -5.89 4.36 -3.60
C PHE A 91 -6.50 4.47 -2.21
N ILE A 92 -6.10 3.56 -1.33
CA ILE A 92 -6.73 3.42 -0.02
C ILE A 92 -5.83 4.02 1.04
N ILE A 93 -6.33 5.03 1.74
CA ILE A 93 -5.62 5.64 2.88
C ILE A 93 -6.06 4.87 4.13
N ALA A 94 -5.21 3.96 4.59
CA ALA A 94 -5.54 3.06 5.69
C ALA A 94 -5.07 3.58 7.04
N LYS A 95 -4.05 4.44 7.05
CA LYS A 95 -3.58 5.14 8.25
C LYS A 95 -3.20 6.57 7.88
N HIS A 96 -3.59 7.52 8.70
CA HIS A 96 -3.28 8.92 8.46
C HIS A 96 -3.29 9.66 9.79
N ARG A 97 -2.12 9.95 10.36
CA ARG A 97 -2.03 10.57 11.69
C ARG A 97 -2.69 11.93 11.77
N ASN A 98 -2.59 12.70 10.70
CA ASN A 98 -3.04 14.09 10.69
C ASN A 98 -4.18 14.35 9.72
N GLY A 99 -4.90 13.32 9.32
CA GLY A 99 -5.99 13.49 8.36
C GLY A 99 -6.97 12.32 8.36
N PRO A 100 -7.97 12.38 7.48
CA PRO A 100 -8.99 11.36 7.42
C PRO A 100 -8.52 10.10 6.71
N LEU A 101 -9.17 8.99 7.01
CA LEU A 101 -9.07 7.76 6.23
C LEU A 101 -10.06 7.83 5.08
N GLY A 102 -9.81 7.05 4.05
CA GLY A 102 -10.73 7.00 2.92
C GLY A 102 -10.07 6.36 1.72
N SER A 103 -10.70 6.49 0.58
CA SER A 103 -10.13 6.01 -0.66
C SER A 103 -10.47 6.94 -1.81
N VAL A 104 -9.61 6.90 -2.82
CA VAL A 104 -9.77 7.69 -4.05
C VAL A 104 -9.59 6.75 -5.22
N GLU A 105 -10.43 6.88 -6.22
CA GLU A 105 -10.35 6.06 -7.41
C GLU A 105 -9.65 6.81 -8.53
N PHE A 106 -8.77 6.08 -9.24
CA PHE A 106 -8.04 6.59 -10.39
C PHE A 106 -8.25 5.69 -11.58
N LEU A 107 -8.23 6.26 -12.77
CA LEU A 107 -8.19 5.48 -14.00
C LEU A 107 -6.74 5.14 -14.30
N PHE A 108 -6.45 3.85 -14.48
CA PHE A 108 -5.13 3.38 -14.85
C PHE A 108 -5.05 3.21 -16.37
N GLN A 109 -4.21 4.01 -16.99
CA GLN A 109 -3.94 3.92 -18.43
C GLN A 109 -2.73 3.04 -18.64
N LYS A 110 -2.99 1.75 -18.85
CA LYS A 110 -1.95 0.72 -18.89
C LYS A 110 -0.92 0.99 -19.99
N GLU A 111 -1.37 1.47 -21.15
CA GLU A 111 -0.51 1.75 -22.29
C GLU A 111 0.56 2.79 -21.97
N TYR A 112 0.28 3.67 -21.04
CA TYR A 112 1.18 4.77 -20.67
C TYR A 112 1.71 4.64 -19.25
N SER A 113 1.37 3.56 -18.54
CA SER A 113 1.68 3.41 -17.11
C SER A 113 1.32 4.65 -16.31
N LYS A 114 0.13 5.19 -16.57
CA LYS A 114 -0.28 6.47 -16.05
C LYS A 114 -1.59 6.37 -15.27
N PHE A 115 -1.64 7.07 -14.14
CA PHE A 115 -2.85 7.22 -13.35
C PHE A 115 -3.46 8.59 -13.62
N VAL A 116 -4.76 8.63 -13.81
CA VAL A 116 -5.48 9.87 -14.06
C VAL A 116 -6.63 9.97 -13.06
N GLY A 117 -6.80 11.16 -12.52
CA GLY A 117 -7.90 11.41 -11.60
C GLY A 117 -9.24 11.15 -12.26
N LEU A 118 -10.08 10.37 -11.62
CA LEU A 118 -11.35 9.95 -12.19
C LEU A 118 -12.28 11.13 -12.46
N GLU A 119 -12.21 12.16 -11.65
CA GLU A 119 -13.05 13.34 -11.79
C GLU A 119 -12.83 14.09 -13.09
N ARG A 120 -11.65 13.95 -13.70
CA ARG A 120 -11.38 14.58 -14.99
C ARG A 120 -12.16 13.96 -16.15
N PHE A 121 -12.68 12.76 -15.94
CA PHE A 121 -13.47 12.06 -16.95
C PHE A 121 -14.96 12.22 -16.73
N ARG A 122 -15.35 12.73 -15.57
CA ARG A 122 -16.73 13.05 -15.29
C ARG A 122 -16.94 14.51 -15.67
N LYS A 123 -17.62 14.75 -16.77
CA LYS A 123 -17.98 16.11 -17.11
C LYS A 123 -18.86 16.67 -16.00
N PRO A 124 -18.55 17.88 -15.51
CA PRO A 124 -19.46 18.48 -14.55
C PRO A 124 -20.85 18.55 -15.13
N GLU A 125 -21.81 18.11 -14.36
CA GLU A 125 -23.20 18.27 -14.73
C GLU A 125 -23.55 19.73 -14.57
N ASN A 126 -23.91 20.34 -15.67
CA ASN A 126 -24.40 21.71 -15.66
C ASN A 126 -25.92 21.72 -15.60
#